data_47e690d990e6be8512437359bf81488c
#
_entry.id   47e690d990e6be8512437359bf81488c
#
_cell.length_a   1.000
_cell.length_b   1.000
_cell.length_c   1.000
_cell.angle_alpha   90.00
_cell.angle_beta   90.00
_cell.angle_gamma   90.00
#
_symmetry.space_group_name_H-M   'P 1'
#
loop_
_entity.id
_entity.type
_entity.pdbx_description
1 polymer ?
#
loop_
_entity_poly.entity_id
_entity_poly.type
_entity_poly.pdbx_seq_one_letter_code
_entity_poly.pdbx_strand_id
1 'polypeptide(L)'
;PELMHRDENFVKADVTTLDFSALRTPGRYRVRVEGVGSSHPFPIGEGVWADALKLQMRGLYNERSGTELKPPHADYVRPADFVPGKNASVTQSTYVTGGPGTLAKGDTGKSVPGAWGGYHDAGDWNPRRITHMRVSMAQMEILELVPKKIGGLAWNLPDPRPAPDLPK
;
A
#
# COMPACT_ATOMS: atom_id res chain seq x y z
N PRO A 1 18.74 -24.68 14.54
CA PRO A 1 17.78 -23.80 15.21
C PRO A 1 18.47 -23.02 16.31
N GLU A 2 18.13 -21.75 16.43
CA GLU A 2 18.61 -20.85 17.46
C GLU A 2 17.46 -20.56 18.42
N LEU A 3 17.68 -20.66 19.72
CA LEU A 3 16.69 -20.40 20.75
C LEU A 3 16.94 -19.01 21.35
N MET A 4 15.92 -18.16 21.32
CA MET A 4 15.88 -16.88 22.02
C MET A 4 14.92 -17.02 23.22
N HIS A 5 15.41 -16.79 24.41
CA HIS A 5 14.62 -16.92 25.65
C HIS A 5 13.61 -15.74 25.77
N ARG A 6 12.56 -15.99 26.58
CA ARG A 6 11.46 -15.04 26.78
C ARG A 6 11.85 -13.66 27.28
N ASP A 7 12.93 -13.58 28.02
CA ASP A 7 13.43 -12.33 28.58
C ASP A 7 14.24 -11.50 27.57
N GLU A 8 14.61 -12.09 26.43
CA GLU A 8 15.43 -11.52 25.38
C GLU A 8 14.61 -10.97 24.21
N ASN A 9 13.28 -11.11 24.23
CA ASN A 9 12.42 -10.71 23.13
C ASN A 9 11.13 -10.02 23.60
N PHE A 10 10.49 -9.28 22.68
CA PHE A 10 9.28 -8.51 22.97
C PHE A 10 8.02 -9.35 23.18
N VAL A 11 7.97 -10.58 22.67
CA VAL A 11 6.77 -11.44 22.80
C VAL A 11 6.70 -12.15 24.13
N LYS A 12 7.77 -12.09 24.96
CA LYS A 12 7.86 -12.69 26.29
C LYS A 12 7.59 -14.21 26.28
N ALA A 13 7.98 -14.87 25.20
CA ALA A 13 7.91 -16.31 25.04
C ALA A 13 9.23 -16.84 24.47
N ASP A 14 9.52 -18.11 24.73
CA ASP A 14 10.68 -18.75 24.12
C ASP A 14 10.42 -18.90 22.61
N VAL A 15 11.33 -18.39 21.79
CA VAL A 15 11.23 -18.36 20.32
C VAL A 15 12.37 -19.16 19.71
N THR A 16 12.05 -20.10 18.85
CA THR A 16 13.05 -20.87 18.11
C THR A 16 13.08 -20.41 16.66
N THR A 17 14.24 -19.98 16.19
CA THR A 17 14.48 -19.66 14.78
C THR A 17 14.83 -20.91 14.00
N LEU A 18 14.10 -21.16 12.92
CA LEU A 18 14.34 -22.24 11.98
C LEU A 18 14.86 -21.65 10.67
N ASP A 19 16.18 -21.67 10.49
CA ASP A 19 16.81 -21.18 9.26
C ASP A 19 16.84 -22.30 8.21
N PHE A 20 16.20 -22.05 7.09
CA PHE A 20 16.23 -22.89 5.89
C PHE A 20 16.70 -22.13 4.65
N SER A 21 17.51 -21.09 4.83
CA SER A 21 18.05 -20.24 3.75
C SER A 21 18.89 -21.00 2.73
N ALA A 22 19.39 -22.18 3.08
CA ALA A 22 20.10 -23.06 2.15
C ALA A 22 19.18 -23.73 1.11
N LEU A 23 17.86 -23.79 1.36
CA LEU A 23 16.91 -24.38 0.43
C LEU A 23 16.64 -23.41 -0.73
N ARG A 24 17.17 -23.72 -1.91
CA ARG A 24 17.06 -22.92 -3.14
C ARG A 24 16.22 -23.55 -4.23
N THR A 25 15.90 -24.82 -4.10
CA THR A 25 15.12 -25.55 -5.12
C THR A 25 13.71 -24.99 -5.21
N PRO A 26 13.27 -24.55 -6.42
CA PRO A 26 11.90 -24.07 -6.58
C PRO A 26 10.86 -25.16 -6.25
N GLY A 27 9.78 -24.76 -5.57
CA GLY A 27 8.74 -25.70 -5.18
C GLY A 27 7.77 -25.11 -4.15
N ARG A 28 6.83 -25.94 -3.71
CA ARG A 28 5.92 -25.63 -2.59
C ARG A 28 6.33 -26.43 -1.38
N TYR A 29 6.53 -25.76 -0.29
CA TYR A 29 7.06 -26.32 0.95
C TYR A 29 6.15 -26.06 2.13
N ARG A 30 6.32 -26.85 3.18
CA ARG A 30 5.77 -26.60 4.53
C ARG A 30 6.88 -26.80 5.54
N VAL A 31 6.94 -25.97 6.55
CA VAL A 31 7.71 -26.26 7.75
C VAL A 31 6.87 -27.15 8.64
N ARG A 32 7.42 -28.28 9.07
CA ARG A 32 6.82 -29.17 10.06
C ARG A 32 7.72 -29.26 11.27
N VAL A 33 7.14 -29.01 12.42
CA VAL A 33 7.84 -29.16 13.71
C VAL A 33 7.11 -30.28 14.47
N GLU A 34 7.84 -31.31 14.82
CA GLU A 34 7.30 -32.45 15.55
C GLU A 34 6.75 -32.02 16.91
N GLY A 35 5.59 -32.52 17.28
CA GLY A 35 4.88 -32.11 18.50
C GLY A 35 4.20 -30.74 18.45
N VAL A 36 4.43 -29.93 17.40
CA VAL A 36 3.84 -28.59 17.27
C VAL A 36 2.84 -28.50 16.12
N GLY A 37 3.25 -28.93 14.91
CA GLY A 37 2.36 -28.88 13.74
C GLY A 37 3.07 -28.54 12.44
N SER A 38 2.31 -28.06 11.45
CA SER A 38 2.83 -27.65 10.15
C SER A 38 2.35 -26.26 9.77
N SER A 39 3.21 -25.50 9.10
CA SER A 39 2.86 -24.21 8.51
C SER A 39 1.84 -24.38 7.35
N HIS A 40 1.24 -23.27 6.93
CA HIS A 40 0.65 -23.20 5.61
C HIS A 40 1.72 -23.44 4.54
N PRO A 41 1.34 -23.96 3.35
CA PRO A 41 2.29 -24.13 2.25
C PRO A 41 2.72 -22.77 1.72
N PHE A 42 4.02 -22.63 1.44
CA PHE A 42 4.60 -21.43 0.83
C PHE A 42 5.48 -21.82 -0.37
N PRO A 43 5.57 -20.97 -1.38
CA PRO A 43 6.44 -21.22 -2.52
C PRO A 43 7.88 -20.75 -2.24
N ILE A 44 8.85 -21.45 -2.85
CA ILE A 44 10.21 -20.99 -3.04
C ILE A 44 10.46 -20.93 -4.55
N GLY A 45 11.01 -19.84 -5.05
CA GLY A 45 11.33 -19.68 -6.46
C GLY A 45 11.39 -18.22 -6.90
N GLU A 46 11.72 -18.00 -8.16
CA GLU A 46 11.69 -16.67 -8.74
C GLU A 46 10.23 -16.18 -8.92
N GLY A 47 10.02 -14.89 -8.72
CA GLY A 47 8.71 -14.27 -8.94
C GLY A 47 7.66 -14.54 -7.86
N VAL A 48 7.98 -15.25 -6.77
CA VAL A 48 7.03 -15.56 -5.69
C VAL A 48 6.39 -14.31 -5.07
N TRP A 49 7.08 -13.17 -5.13
CA TRP A 49 6.59 -11.89 -4.62
C TRP A 49 5.82 -11.06 -5.66
N ALA A 50 5.84 -11.47 -6.94
CA ALA A 50 5.21 -10.68 -8.00
C ALA A 50 3.70 -10.50 -7.78
N ASP A 51 2.99 -11.56 -7.41
CA ASP A 51 1.55 -11.50 -7.16
C ASP A 51 1.22 -10.70 -5.89
N ALA A 52 2.03 -10.84 -4.84
CA ALA A 52 1.88 -10.04 -3.64
C ALA A 52 2.11 -8.54 -3.93
N LEU A 53 3.12 -8.21 -4.74
CA LEU A 53 3.39 -6.84 -5.16
C LEU A 53 2.25 -6.27 -6.00
N LYS A 54 1.72 -7.03 -6.98
CA LYS A 54 0.56 -6.62 -7.78
C LYS A 54 -0.66 -6.34 -6.90
N LEU A 55 -0.93 -7.21 -5.93
CA LEU A 55 -2.05 -7.04 -5.01
C LEU A 55 -1.88 -5.76 -4.17
N GLN A 56 -0.68 -5.50 -3.66
CA GLN A 56 -0.39 -4.26 -2.92
C GLN A 56 -0.54 -3.02 -3.78
N MET A 57 -0.03 -3.03 -5.01
CA MET A 57 -0.16 -1.89 -5.93
C MET A 57 -1.62 -1.63 -6.30
N ARG A 58 -2.42 -2.69 -6.46
CA ARG A 58 -3.87 -2.56 -6.64
C ARG A 58 -4.55 -1.96 -5.40
N GLY A 59 -4.15 -2.40 -4.19
CA GLY A 59 -4.60 -1.80 -2.94
C GLY A 59 -4.30 -0.30 -2.88
N LEU A 60 -3.07 0.09 -3.19
CA LEU A 60 -2.67 1.50 -3.24
C LEU A 60 -3.46 2.30 -4.30
N TYR A 61 -3.75 1.70 -5.46
CA TYR A 61 -4.62 2.33 -6.45
C TYR A 61 -6.04 2.55 -5.92
N ASN A 62 -6.59 1.58 -5.21
CA ASN A 62 -7.91 1.69 -4.60
C ASN A 62 -7.97 2.77 -3.50
N GLU A 63 -6.84 3.08 -2.87
CA GLU A 63 -6.73 4.16 -1.87
C GLU A 63 -6.38 5.53 -2.50
N ARG A 64 -6.36 5.65 -3.83
CA ARG A 64 -6.11 6.94 -4.49
C ARG A 64 -7.24 7.94 -4.21
N SER A 65 -6.86 9.11 -3.66
CA SER A 65 -7.75 10.26 -3.53
C SER A 65 -7.84 11.03 -4.85
N GLY A 66 -8.98 11.64 -5.12
CA GLY A 66 -9.22 12.43 -6.33
C GLY A 66 -9.40 11.60 -7.62
N THR A 67 -9.50 10.29 -7.51
CA THR A 67 -9.57 9.36 -8.64
C THR A 67 -10.89 8.58 -8.62
N GLU A 68 -11.61 8.57 -9.73
CA GLU A 68 -12.73 7.65 -9.90
C GLU A 68 -12.23 6.22 -9.99
N LEU A 69 -12.82 5.32 -9.22
CA LEU A 69 -12.55 3.88 -9.31
C LEU A 69 -13.71 3.20 -10.03
N LYS A 70 -13.38 2.33 -10.98
CA LYS A 70 -14.36 1.54 -11.75
C LYS A 70 -13.72 0.37 -12.49
N PRO A 71 -14.49 -0.62 -12.94
CA PRO A 71 -14.00 -1.66 -13.81
C PRO A 71 -13.31 -1.09 -15.08
N PRO A 72 -12.27 -1.76 -15.62
CA PRO A 72 -11.75 -3.06 -15.19
C PRO A 72 -10.71 -3.01 -14.06
N HIS A 73 -10.34 -1.84 -13.58
CA HIS A 73 -9.21 -1.67 -12.64
C HIS A 73 -9.61 -1.74 -11.16
N ALA A 74 -10.88 -1.56 -10.86
CA ALA A 74 -11.47 -1.80 -9.55
C ALA A 74 -12.70 -2.71 -9.68
N ASP A 75 -13.01 -3.47 -8.62
CA ASP A 75 -14.17 -4.37 -8.59
C ASP A 75 -15.47 -3.65 -8.16
N TYR A 76 -15.37 -2.38 -7.86
CA TYR A 76 -16.46 -1.51 -7.42
C TYR A 76 -16.36 -0.13 -8.06
N VAL A 77 -17.41 0.65 -7.94
CA VAL A 77 -17.45 2.04 -8.39
C VAL A 77 -17.36 2.96 -7.19
N ARG A 78 -16.40 3.88 -7.22
CA ARG A 78 -16.30 5.00 -6.27
C ARG A 78 -16.06 6.28 -7.07
N PRO A 79 -16.91 7.31 -6.92
CA PRO A 79 -16.68 8.61 -7.54
C PRO A 79 -15.35 9.23 -7.08
N ALA A 80 -14.79 10.12 -7.89
CA ALA A 80 -13.64 10.91 -7.47
C ALA A 80 -14.02 11.80 -6.29
N ASP A 81 -13.25 11.73 -5.22
CA ASP A 81 -13.38 12.53 -4.02
C ASP A 81 -12.36 13.68 -3.99
N PHE A 82 -12.51 14.62 -3.07
CA PHE A 82 -11.58 15.73 -2.85
C PHE A 82 -11.12 16.45 -4.13
N VAL A 83 -12.02 16.56 -5.11
CA VAL A 83 -11.76 17.27 -6.36
C VAL A 83 -12.00 18.76 -6.16
N PRO A 84 -10.97 19.63 -6.36
CA PRO A 84 -11.10 21.07 -6.17
C PRO A 84 -12.23 21.67 -7.01
N GLY A 85 -13.08 22.47 -6.38
CA GLY A 85 -14.22 23.11 -7.01
C GLY A 85 -15.43 22.21 -7.30
N LYS A 86 -15.36 20.92 -6.94
CA LYS A 86 -16.51 19.98 -7.00
C LYS A 86 -16.95 19.54 -5.60
N ASN A 87 -16.07 18.85 -4.89
CA ASN A 87 -16.36 18.28 -3.58
C ASN A 87 -15.24 18.52 -2.56
N ALA A 88 -14.33 19.44 -2.86
CA ALA A 88 -13.29 19.90 -1.94
C ALA A 88 -13.15 21.42 -2.00
N SER A 89 -13.04 22.03 -0.82
CA SER A 89 -12.89 23.47 -0.63
C SER A 89 -11.82 23.78 0.44
N VAL A 90 -11.38 25.03 0.49
CA VAL A 90 -10.46 25.50 1.51
C VAL A 90 -11.23 25.93 2.74
N THR A 91 -10.79 25.50 3.92
CA THR A 91 -11.33 25.94 5.20
C THR A 91 -10.39 26.90 5.92
N GLN A 92 -10.94 27.76 6.77
CA GLN A 92 -10.16 28.61 7.69
C GLN A 92 -9.91 27.95 9.04
N SER A 93 -10.54 26.80 9.28
CA SER A 93 -10.41 26.05 10.52
C SER A 93 -9.35 24.97 10.39
N THR A 94 -8.78 24.55 11.51
CA THR A 94 -7.90 23.41 11.59
C THR A 94 -8.60 22.22 12.26
N TYR A 95 -8.30 21.03 11.81
CA TYR A 95 -8.82 19.80 12.40
C TYR A 95 -8.49 19.65 13.89
N VAL A 96 -7.36 20.23 14.30
CA VAL A 96 -6.82 20.15 15.67
C VAL A 96 -7.73 20.85 16.69
N THR A 97 -8.47 21.86 16.28
CA THR A 97 -9.23 22.73 17.18
C THR A 97 -10.70 22.37 17.36
N GLY A 98 -11.26 21.42 16.62
CA GLY A 98 -12.70 21.14 16.78
C GLY A 98 -13.27 20.00 15.94
N GLY A 99 -12.44 19.23 15.29
CA GLY A 99 -12.87 18.09 14.48
C GLY A 99 -13.65 18.46 13.21
N PRO A 100 -14.31 17.49 12.56
CA PRO A 100 -14.95 17.68 11.26
C PRO A 100 -16.02 18.78 11.22
N GLY A 101 -16.78 18.93 12.27
CA GLY A 101 -17.83 19.95 12.35
C GLY A 101 -17.27 21.39 12.32
N THR A 102 -16.07 21.60 12.83
CA THR A 102 -15.36 22.90 12.78
C THR A 102 -14.85 23.17 11.36
N LEU A 103 -14.35 22.18 10.68
CA LEU A 103 -13.93 22.28 9.27
C LEU A 103 -15.10 22.73 8.39
N ALA A 104 -16.26 22.08 8.52
CA ALA A 104 -17.45 22.43 7.76
C ALA A 104 -17.92 23.86 8.00
N LYS A 105 -17.86 24.35 9.23
CA LYS A 105 -18.19 25.75 9.58
C LYS A 105 -17.20 26.78 9.04
N GLY A 106 -15.95 26.37 8.85
CA GLY A 106 -14.90 27.24 8.34
C GLY A 106 -14.76 27.22 6.81
N ASP A 107 -15.64 26.58 6.08
CA ASP A 107 -15.58 26.50 4.62
C ASP A 107 -15.67 27.89 3.99
N THR A 108 -14.70 28.19 3.14
CA THR A 108 -14.62 29.49 2.45
C THR A 108 -15.26 29.47 1.06
N GLY A 109 -15.70 28.33 0.58
CA GLY A 109 -16.15 28.13 -0.80
C GLY A 109 -15.05 28.25 -1.86
N LYS A 110 -13.80 28.52 -1.47
CA LYS A 110 -12.66 28.64 -2.39
C LYS A 110 -12.05 27.28 -2.66
N SER A 111 -11.41 27.12 -3.82
CA SER A 111 -10.65 25.93 -4.18
C SER A 111 -9.23 26.28 -4.58
N VAL A 112 -8.33 25.30 -4.44
CA VAL A 112 -6.94 25.37 -4.94
C VAL A 112 -6.80 24.29 -6.02
N PRO A 113 -6.80 24.64 -7.30
CA PRO A 113 -6.88 23.67 -8.40
C PRO A 113 -5.79 22.58 -8.41
N GLY A 114 -4.60 22.89 -7.91
CA GLY A 114 -3.49 21.94 -7.81
C GLY A 114 -3.48 21.07 -6.54
N ALA A 115 -4.38 21.32 -5.58
CA ALA A 115 -4.39 20.63 -4.29
C ALA A 115 -5.32 19.40 -4.33
N TRP A 116 -4.97 18.38 -5.09
CA TRP A 116 -5.72 17.12 -5.21
C TRP A 116 -4.80 15.90 -5.29
N GLY A 117 -5.38 14.71 -5.19
CA GLY A 117 -4.65 13.45 -5.29
C GLY A 117 -4.12 12.96 -3.95
N GLY A 118 -3.12 12.09 -3.99
CA GLY A 118 -2.58 11.40 -2.82
C GLY A 118 -3.35 10.11 -2.53
N TYR A 119 -3.34 9.68 -1.27
CA TYR A 119 -3.93 8.42 -0.83
C TYR A 119 -4.79 8.66 0.41
N HIS A 120 -5.83 7.86 0.59
CA HIS A 120 -6.58 7.81 1.84
C HIS A 120 -5.70 7.21 2.94
N ASP A 121 -5.82 7.74 4.15
CA ASP A 121 -5.02 7.31 5.29
C ASP A 121 -5.70 6.17 6.07
N ALA A 122 -6.98 6.29 6.28
CA ALA A 122 -7.78 5.36 7.08
C ALA A 122 -9.26 5.42 6.67
N GLY A 123 -10.14 4.84 7.48
CA GLY A 123 -11.57 4.82 7.22
C GLY A 123 -12.26 6.20 7.20
N ASP A 124 -11.60 7.25 7.64
CA ASP A 124 -12.03 8.64 7.52
C ASP A 124 -11.65 9.30 6.17
N TRP A 125 -10.92 8.57 5.32
CA TRP A 125 -10.46 8.96 3.99
C TRP A 125 -9.62 10.25 3.96
N ASN A 126 -9.05 10.62 5.09
CA ASN A 126 -8.25 11.83 5.21
C ASN A 126 -6.90 11.68 4.50
N PRO A 127 -6.61 12.47 3.46
CA PRO A 127 -5.34 12.39 2.74
C PRO A 127 -4.23 13.10 3.53
N ARG A 128 -3.59 12.42 4.46
CA ARG A 128 -2.51 12.97 5.28
C ARG A 128 -1.19 13.01 4.55
N ARG A 129 -0.57 14.18 4.46
CA ARG A 129 0.63 14.45 3.66
C ARG A 129 1.83 13.56 3.98
N ILE A 130 2.11 13.29 5.26
CA ILE A 130 3.32 12.56 5.68
C ILE A 130 3.28 11.10 5.21
N THR A 131 2.13 10.46 5.32
CA THR A 131 1.95 9.07 4.90
C THR A 131 2.02 8.91 3.38
N HIS A 132 1.52 9.89 2.63
CA HIS A 132 1.60 9.90 1.16
C HIS A 132 3.03 9.91 0.63
N MET A 133 3.91 10.69 1.24
CA MET A 133 5.32 10.75 0.85
C MET A 133 6.00 9.39 1.01
N ARG A 134 5.72 8.67 2.09
CA ARG A 134 6.26 7.32 2.32
C ARG A 134 5.83 6.32 1.26
N VAL A 135 4.56 6.34 0.88
CA VAL A 135 4.04 5.47 -0.19
C VAL A 135 4.76 5.76 -1.50
N SER A 136 4.84 7.03 -1.90
CA SER A 136 5.51 7.44 -3.14
C SER A 136 7.01 7.12 -3.12
N MET A 137 7.68 7.34 -1.98
CA MET A 137 9.09 6.99 -1.80
C MET A 137 9.33 5.49 -1.96
N ALA A 138 8.52 4.65 -1.31
CA ALA A 138 8.65 3.19 -1.43
C ALA A 138 8.43 2.71 -2.87
N GLN A 139 7.51 3.31 -3.61
CA GLN A 139 7.29 2.99 -5.03
C GLN A 139 8.50 3.37 -5.89
N MET A 140 9.08 4.55 -5.68
CA MET A 140 10.29 4.99 -6.39
C MET A 140 11.49 4.10 -6.04
N GLU A 141 11.65 3.74 -4.77
CA GLU A 141 12.72 2.87 -4.31
C GLU A 141 12.65 1.48 -4.95
N ILE A 142 11.48 0.88 -5.05
CA ILE A 142 11.29 -0.39 -5.78
C ILE A 142 11.66 -0.23 -7.25
N LEU A 143 11.26 0.88 -7.88
CA LEU A 143 11.59 1.17 -9.26
C LEU A 143 13.10 1.30 -9.49
N GLU A 144 13.81 1.94 -8.57
CA GLU A 144 15.27 2.08 -8.63
C GLU A 144 16.01 0.75 -8.40
N LEU A 145 15.56 -0.04 -7.42
CA LEU A 145 16.23 -1.29 -7.04
C LEU A 145 16.05 -2.41 -8.05
N VAL A 146 14.87 -2.55 -8.64
CA VAL A 146 14.53 -3.70 -9.49
C VAL A 146 13.76 -3.34 -10.77
N PRO A 147 14.18 -2.32 -11.54
CA PRO A 147 13.41 -1.77 -12.66
C PRO A 147 13.03 -2.80 -13.72
N LYS A 148 13.96 -3.70 -14.04
CA LYS A 148 13.74 -4.75 -15.06
C LYS A 148 12.71 -5.80 -14.62
N LYS A 149 12.64 -6.10 -13.31
CA LYS A 149 11.69 -7.09 -12.79
C LYS A 149 10.28 -6.52 -12.75
N ILE A 150 10.13 -5.25 -12.37
CA ILE A 150 8.81 -4.62 -12.28
C ILE A 150 8.29 -4.14 -13.63
N GLY A 151 9.15 -3.71 -14.54
CA GLY A 151 8.77 -3.26 -15.88
C GLY A 151 8.12 -4.34 -16.75
N GLY A 152 8.37 -5.62 -16.45
CA GLY A 152 7.74 -6.75 -17.14
C GLY A 152 6.42 -7.23 -16.53
N LEU A 153 5.96 -6.63 -15.43
CA LEU A 153 4.74 -7.07 -14.75
C LEU A 153 3.49 -6.43 -15.38
N ALA A 154 2.47 -7.25 -15.61
CA ALA A 154 1.15 -6.75 -15.98
C ALA A 154 0.43 -6.24 -14.71
N TRP A 155 0.38 -4.94 -14.53
CA TRP A 155 -0.15 -4.31 -13.31
C TRP A 155 -1.68 -4.25 -13.28
N ASN A 156 -2.31 -4.22 -14.45
CA ASN A 156 -3.75 -3.99 -14.60
C ASN A 156 -4.23 -2.71 -13.87
N LEU A 157 -3.41 -1.67 -13.93
CA LEU A 157 -3.72 -0.34 -13.44
C LEU A 157 -3.99 0.59 -14.64
N PRO A 158 -4.83 1.62 -14.48
CA PRO A 158 -5.04 2.59 -15.54
C PRO A 158 -3.74 3.35 -15.81
N ASP A 159 -3.50 3.63 -17.08
CA ASP A 159 -2.39 4.46 -17.54
C ASP A 159 -2.94 5.84 -17.94
N PRO A 160 -2.97 6.81 -17.01
CA PRO A 160 -3.54 8.13 -17.32
C PRO A 160 -2.68 8.95 -18.27
N ARG A 161 -1.43 8.57 -18.47
CA ARG A 161 -0.49 9.26 -19.36
C ARG A 161 0.42 8.25 -20.02
N PRO A 162 0.43 8.17 -21.36
CA PRO A 162 1.43 7.37 -22.05
C PRO A 162 2.81 7.96 -21.73
N ALA A 163 3.57 7.24 -20.94
CA ALA A 163 4.99 7.51 -20.71
C ALA A 163 5.74 6.28 -21.21
N PRO A 164 6.17 6.29 -22.49
CA PRO A 164 6.72 5.10 -23.14
C PRO A 164 7.97 4.55 -22.44
N ASP A 165 8.64 5.40 -21.69
CA ASP A 165 9.92 5.09 -21.04
C ASP A 165 9.79 4.69 -19.56
N LEU A 166 8.58 4.70 -19.00
CA LEU A 166 8.34 4.32 -17.62
C LEU A 166 7.59 2.98 -17.52
N PRO A 167 7.95 2.12 -16.55
CA PRO A 167 7.18 0.91 -16.25
C PRO A 167 5.72 1.28 -15.89
N LYS A 168 4.79 0.55 -16.47
CA LYS A 168 3.35 0.70 -16.19
C LYS A 168 2.96 0.04 -14.90
#